data_eb21db81f413b3f060fd355c772df2b9
#
_entry.id   eb21db81f413b3f060fd355c772df2b9
#
_cell.length_a   1.000
_cell.length_b   1.000
_cell.length_c   1.000
_cell.angle_alpha   90.00
_cell.angle_beta   90.00
_cell.angle_gamma   90.00
#
_symmetry.space_group_name_H-M   'P 1'
#
loop_
_entity.id
_entity.type
_entity.pdbx_description
1 polymer ?
#
loop_
_entity_poly.entity_id
_entity_poly.type
_entity_poly.pdbx_seq_one_letter_code
_entity_poly.pdbx_strand_id
1 'polypeptide(L)'
;MKQTRTVRQSIVVSAVLLSVLFFLPLAVIEPFRAELFGRETPVEESEPEVGKLDGDVMLKVLNGDTVEEMNLGTYLMGVVRAEMPASFQEEALKAQAVAARTYTLYKIETGGNHGDTADICTDSTCCQAWISEQSARENWGDQADTYAEKIETAVRDTDGQVILYDGAPILAVFHSSSAGLTRASGQVWLNDLPYLQAVDSPEPEDAIPNYYSRAEFTAEEFKSRVMQAYPEADLTGEISSWIQNPVTDEAGSVETVTIGGITMKGSQVRTILGLRSACFEWETEGNTLIFYVTGYGHGVGLSQYGANEMAKEGADWLEIVTHYYTGVTVGPYTPAALQAP
;
A
#
# COMPACT_ATOMS: atom_id res chain seq x y z
N MET A 1 -57.03 -57.00 -5.46
CA MET A 1 -55.87 -56.82 -4.55
C MET A 1 -54.53 -57.36 -5.08
N LYS A 2 -54.41 -58.10 -6.17
CA LYS A 2 -53.13 -58.58 -6.73
C LYS A 2 -52.45 -57.57 -7.64
N GLN A 3 -53.19 -56.72 -8.32
CA GLN A 3 -52.65 -55.77 -9.33
C GLN A 3 -51.90 -54.56 -8.73
N THR A 4 -52.28 -54.09 -7.55
CA THR A 4 -51.64 -52.97 -6.82
C THR A 4 -50.29 -53.34 -6.20
N ARG A 5 -50.03 -54.64 -5.96
CA ARG A 5 -48.75 -55.10 -5.40
C ARG A 5 -47.67 -55.18 -6.46
N THR A 6 -48.03 -55.53 -7.70
CA THR A 6 -47.07 -55.60 -8.85
C THR A 6 -46.60 -54.22 -9.29
N VAL A 7 -47.52 -53.25 -9.33
CA VAL A 7 -47.16 -51.84 -9.71
C VAL A 7 -46.25 -51.20 -8.66
N ARG A 8 -46.50 -51.43 -7.38
CA ARG A 8 -45.60 -50.92 -6.29
C ARG A 8 -44.23 -51.56 -6.34
N GLN A 9 -44.11 -52.85 -6.64
CA GLN A 9 -42.82 -53.50 -6.81
C GLN A 9 -42.05 -52.99 -8.03
N SER A 10 -42.72 -52.74 -9.15
CA SER A 10 -42.08 -52.14 -10.36
C SER A 10 -41.60 -50.73 -10.11
N ILE A 11 -42.32 -49.89 -9.37
CA ILE A 11 -41.92 -48.52 -9.03
C ILE A 11 -40.67 -48.54 -8.13
N VAL A 12 -40.64 -49.42 -7.11
CA VAL A 12 -39.49 -49.54 -6.18
C VAL A 12 -38.25 -50.05 -6.94
N VAL A 13 -38.37 -51.03 -7.80
CA VAL A 13 -37.27 -51.56 -8.65
C VAL A 13 -36.76 -50.51 -9.61
N SER A 14 -37.64 -49.73 -10.23
CA SER A 14 -37.22 -48.62 -11.12
C SER A 14 -36.52 -47.50 -10.37
N ALA A 15 -36.99 -47.14 -9.15
CA ALA A 15 -36.34 -46.13 -8.34
C ALA A 15 -34.96 -46.56 -7.84
N VAL A 16 -34.76 -47.82 -7.48
CA VAL A 16 -33.49 -48.40 -7.09
C VAL A 16 -32.52 -48.47 -8.28
N LEU A 17 -32.98 -48.86 -9.47
CA LEU A 17 -32.20 -48.89 -10.68
C LEU A 17 -31.76 -47.47 -11.13
N LEU A 18 -32.62 -46.49 -11.03
CA LEU A 18 -32.31 -45.09 -11.31
C LEU A 18 -31.30 -44.53 -10.31
N SER A 19 -31.44 -44.86 -9.03
CA SER A 19 -30.44 -44.45 -8.02
C SER A 19 -29.07 -45.08 -8.24
N VAL A 20 -29.04 -46.37 -8.58
CA VAL A 20 -27.78 -47.07 -8.90
C VAL A 20 -27.14 -46.48 -10.18
N LEU A 21 -27.93 -46.17 -11.21
CA LEU A 21 -27.41 -45.54 -12.45
C LEU A 21 -26.92 -44.11 -12.22
N PHE A 22 -27.48 -43.39 -11.26
CA PHE A 22 -27.07 -42.01 -10.97
C PHE A 22 -25.87 -41.92 -10.03
N PHE A 23 -25.78 -42.79 -9.03
CA PHE A 23 -24.72 -42.77 -7.99
C PHE A 23 -23.54 -43.73 -8.27
N LEU A 24 -23.71 -44.75 -9.10
CA LEU A 24 -22.62 -45.64 -9.49
C LEU A 24 -21.49 -44.92 -10.25
N PRO A 25 -21.77 -43.99 -11.20
CA PRO A 25 -20.71 -43.22 -11.86
C PRO A 25 -19.93 -42.37 -10.86
N LEU A 26 -20.59 -41.75 -9.86
CA LEU A 26 -19.91 -40.95 -8.83
C LEU A 26 -19.02 -41.80 -7.94
N ALA A 27 -19.47 -43.02 -7.53
CA ALA A 27 -18.69 -43.92 -6.67
C ALA A 27 -17.48 -44.57 -7.40
N VAL A 28 -17.54 -44.66 -8.75
CA VAL A 28 -16.45 -45.24 -9.55
C VAL A 28 -15.51 -44.15 -10.09
N ILE A 29 -16.00 -42.92 -10.32
CA ILE A 29 -15.19 -41.83 -10.85
C ILE A 29 -14.25 -41.24 -9.77
N GLU A 30 -14.66 -41.15 -8.51
CA GLU A 30 -13.80 -40.60 -7.43
C GLU A 30 -12.49 -41.38 -7.23
N PRO A 31 -12.48 -42.71 -7.05
CA PRO A 31 -11.23 -43.45 -6.92
C PRO A 31 -10.43 -43.48 -8.23
N PHE A 32 -11.08 -43.46 -9.41
CA PHE A 32 -10.41 -43.46 -10.72
C PHE A 32 -9.84 -42.09 -11.07
N ARG A 33 -10.45 -41.03 -10.59
CA ARG A 33 -9.93 -39.65 -10.70
C ARG A 33 -8.68 -39.48 -9.86
N ALA A 34 -8.64 -40.07 -8.64
CA ALA A 34 -7.47 -40.06 -7.79
C ALA A 34 -6.29 -40.87 -8.34
N GLU A 35 -6.55 -41.92 -9.16
CA GLU A 35 -5.51 -42.70 -9.84
C GLU A 35 -5.00 -42.04 -11.13
N LEU A 36 -5.87 -41.35 -11.90
CA LEU A 36 -5.54 -40.73 -13.19
C LEU A 36 -4.93 -39.33 -13.06
N PHE A 37 -5.30 -38.58 -12.04
CA PHE A 37 -4.85 -37.19 -11.84
C PHE A 37 -3.88 -37.00 -10.66
N GLY A 38 -3.47 -38.09 -10.03
CA GLY A 38 -2.75 -38.04 -8.77
C GLY A 38 -3.65 -37.51 -7.63
N ARG A 39 -3.48 -37.93 -6.42
CA ARG A 39 -3.95 -37.15 -5.27
C ARG A 39 -3.20 -35.81 -5.38
N GLU A 40 -3.92 -34.72 -5.60
CA GLU A 40 -3.42 -33.44 -5.18
C GLU A 40 -3.19 -33.58 -3.66
N THR A 41 -1.98 -33.88 -3.28
CA THR A 41 -1.54 -33.62 -1.90
C THR A 41 -1.82 -32.13 -1.73
N PRO A 42 -2.50 -31.71 -0.64
CA PRO A 42 -2.51 -30.30 -0.33
C PRO A 42 -1.05 -29.85 -0.45
N VAL A 43 -0.77 -28.88 -1.32
CA VAL A 43 0.51 -28.20 -1.31
C VAL A 43 0.53 -27.64 0.11
N GLU A 44 1.35 -28.24 0.95
CA GLU A 44 1.68 -27.69 2.25
C GLU A 44 2.29 -26.33 1.88
N GLU A 45 1.51 -25.26 2.05
CA GLU A 45 2.02 -23.91 1.87
C GLU A 45 3.23 -23.83 2.82
N SER A 46 4.41 -23.94 2.26
CA SER A 46 5.63 -23.72 3.04
C SER A 46 5.54 -22.30 3.56
N GLU A 47 5.62 -22.12 4.87
CA GLU A 47 5.73 -20.78 5.45
C GLU A 47 6.85 -20.04 4.72
N PRO A 48 6.66 -18.77 4.36
CA PRO A 48 7.66 -17.99 3.63
C PRO A 48 8.97 -17.96 4.41
N GLU A 49 10.09 -18.10 3.72
CA GLU A 49 11.41 -18.08 4.34
C GLU A 49 11.73 -16.67 4.81
N VAL A 50 11.70 -16.46 6.11
CA VAL A 50 11.98 -15.19 6.79
C VAL A 50 13.44 -15.16 7.22
N GLY A 51 14.11 -14.00 7.06
CA GLY A 51 15.43 -13.76 7.62
C GLY A 51 15.43 -13.89 9.14
N LYS A 52 16.57 -14.21 9.72
CA LYS A 52 16.67 -14.49 11.15
C LYS A 52 16.35 -13.27 12.01
N LEU A 53 16.87 -12.09 11.64
CA LEU A 53 16.67 -10.86 12.44
C LEU A 53 15.21 -10.42 12.43
N ASP A 54 14.55 -10.44 11.28
CA ASP A 54 13.13 -10.13 11.16
C ASP A 54 12.25 -11.23 11.78
N GLY A 55 12.68 -12.51 11.72
CA GLY A 55 11.97 -13.64 12.32
C GLY A 55 11.95 -13.61 13.85
N ASP A 56 13.00 -13.06 14.47
CA ASP A 56 13.11 -12.93 15.92
C ASP A 56 12.23 -11.79 16.50
N VAL A 57 11.68 -10.89 15.64
CA VAL A 57 10.82 -9.76 16.05
C VAL A 57 9.35 -10.12 15.88
N MET A 58 8.64 -10.34 16.99
CA MET A 58 7.21 -10.62 16.99
C MET A 58 6.40 -9.35 17.15
N LEU A 59 5.38 -9.17 16.32
CA LEU A 59 4.48 -8.02 16.26
C LEU A 59 3.06 -8.41 16.62
N LYS A 60 2.36 -7.51 17.31
CA LYS A 60 0.89 -7.49 17.39
C LYS A 60 0.37 -6.58 16.28
N VAL A 61 -0.24 -7.15 15.27
CA VAL A 61 -0.75 -6.45 14.09
C VAL A 61 -2.26 -6.32 14.18
N LEU A 62 -2.78 -5.11 14.18
CA LEU A 62 -4.22 -4.85 14.10
C LEU A 62 -4.66 -4.97 12.63
N ASN A 63 -5.43 -6.00 12.33
CA ASN A 63 -6.00 -6.26 11.02
C ASN A 63 -7.54 -6.14 11.09
N GLY A 64 -8.07 -5.03 10.60
CA GLY A 64 -9.46 -4.66 10.85
C GLY A 64 -9.75 -4.53 12.35
N ASP A 65 -10.64 -5.38 12.89
CA ASP A 65 -11.00 -5.39 14.31
C ASP A 65 -10.26 -6.50 15.11
N THR A 66 -9.35 -7.23 14.48
CA THR A 66 -8.63 -8.35 15.11
C THR A 66 -7.15 -8.04 15.27
N VAL A 67 -6.56 -8.51 16.38
CA VAL A 67 -5.12 -8.46 16.60
C VAL A 67 -4.53 -9.83 16.31
N GLU A 68 -3.57 -9.87 15.41
CA GLU A 68 -2.85 -11.07 14.99
C GLU A 68 -1.38 -10.97 15.43
N GLU A 69 -0.79 -12.07 15.87
CA GLU A 69 0.65 -12.15 16.15
C GLU A 69 1.35 -12.71 14.93
N MET A 70 2.34 -11.99 14.41
CA MET A 70 3.20 -12.46 13.31
C MET A 70 4.60 -11.88 13.45
N ASN A 71 5.61 -12.53 12.86
CA ASN A 71 6.95 -11.96 12.85
C ASN A 71 7.06 -10.80 11.86
N LEU A 72 8.07 -9.94 12.08
CA LEU A 72 8.29 -8.74 11.28
C LEU A 72 8.45 -9.07 9.79
N GLY A 73 9.20 -10.11 9.43
CA GLY A 73 9.41 -10.49 8.03
C GLY A 73 8.11 -10.84 7.32
N THR A 74 7.22 -11.62 7.96
CA THR A 74 5.89 -11.95 7.42
C THR A 74 5.04 -10.68 7.24
N TYR A 75 5.06 -9.77 8.22
CA TYR A 75 4.39 -8.48 8.09
C TYR A 75 4.94 -7.67 6.90
N LEU A 76 6.26 -7.56 6.77
CA LEU A 76 6.91 -6.81 5.70
C LEU A 76 6.60 -7.37 4.31
N MET A 77 6.55 -8.68 4.14
CA MET A 77 6.12 -9.29 2.87
C MET A 77 4.72 -8.82 2.48
N GLY A 78 3.79 -8.76 3.43
CA GLY A 78 2.43 -8.26 3.21
C GLY A 78 2.39 -6.76 2.87
N VAL A 79 3.26 -5.96 3.50
CA VAL A 79 3.39 -4.53 3.18
C VAL A 79 3.96 -4.32 1.77
N VAL A 80 5.06 -4.98 1.41
CA VAL A 80 5.66 -4.83 0.07
C VAL A 80 4.69 -5.28 -1.02
N ARG A 81 3.91 -6.36 -0.80
CA ARG A 81 2.85 -6.82 -1.71
C ARG A 81 1.76 -5.77 -1.93
N ALA A 82 1.43 -4.99 -0.90
CA ALA A 82 0.37 -4.00 -0.97
C ALA A 82 0.84 -2.65 -1.53
N GLU A 83 2.06 -2.26 -1.23
CA GLU A 83 2.58 -0.92 -1.51
C GLU A 83 3.25 -0.80 -2.88
N MET A 84 3.98 -1.83 -3.34
CA MET A 84 4.69 -1.78 -4.61
C MET A 84 4.18 -2.82 -5.61
N PRO A 85 4.09 -2.48 -6.91
CA PRO A 85 3.89 -3.49 -7.95
C PRO A 85 5.02 -4.54 -7.92
N ALA A 86 4.69 -5.82 -7.80
CA ALA A 86 5.66 -6.91 -7.76
C ALA A 86 6.50 -7.03 -9.06
N SER A 87 6.04 -6.38 -10.15
CA SER A 87 6.77 -6.25 -11.41
C SER A 87 7.96 -5.28 -11.35
N PHE A 88 8.07 -4.44 -10.32
CA PHE A 88 9.19 -3.50 -10.15
C PHE A 88 10.54 -4.22 -10.02
N GLN A 89 11.63 -3.51 -10.22
CA GLN A 89 12.98 -4.04 -10.08
C GLN A 89 13.21 -4.54 -8.66
N GLU A 90 14.04 -5.56 -8.51
CA GLU A 90 14.32 -6.20 -7.21
C GLU A 90 14.91 -5.20 -6.21
N GLU A 91 15.83 -4.34 -6.66
CA GLU A 91 16.44 -3.33 -5.80
C GLU A 91 15.44 -2.28 -5.30
N ALA A 92 14.42 -1.95 -6.08
CA ALA A 92 13.31 -1.09 -5.63
C ALA A 92 12.45 -1.79 -4.56
N LEU A 93 12.16 -3.09 -4.72
CA LEU A 93 11.44 -3.87 -3.72
C LEU A 93 12.24 -4.02 -2.42
N LYS A 94 13.58 -4.20 -2.52
CA LYS A 94 14.50 -4.20 -1.37
C LYS A 94 14.48 -2.85 -0.65
N ALA A 95 14.56 -1.73 -1.39
CA ALA A 95 14.47 -0.38 -0.82
C ALA A 95 13.12 -0.17 -0.08
N GLN A 96 12.01 -0.63 -0.66
CA GLN A 96 10.69 -0.58 -0.02
C GLN A 96 10.65 -1.44 1.24
N ALA A 97 11.23 -2.65 1.23
CA ALA A 97 11.29 -3.52 2.40
C ALA A 97 12.06 -2.87 3.56
N VAL A 98 13.20 -2.23 3.26
CA VAL A 98 14.02 -1.49 4.24
C VAL A 98 13.25 -0.27 4.78
N ALA A 99 12.58 0.48 3.92
CA ALA A 99 11.76 1.63 4.35
C ALA A 99 10.60 1.18 5.24
N ALA A 100 9.86 0.14 4.84
CA ALA A 100 8.73 -0.40 5.60
C ALA A 100 9.16 -0.96 6.96
N ARG A 101 10.29 -1.68 7.01
CA ARG A 101 10.90 -2.16 8.27
C ARG A 101 11.24 -1.02 9.19
N THR A 102 11.92 -0.01 8.67
CA THR A 102 12.32 1.18 9.43
C THR A 102 11.12 1.92 9.99
N TYR A 103 10.10 2.14 9.17
CA TYR A 103 8.84 2.75 9.61
C TYR A 103 8.17 1.95 10.73
N THR A 104 8.11 0.62 10.59
CA THR A 104 7.52 -0.26 11.61
C THR A 104 8.27 -0.15 12.94
N LEU A 105 9.60 -0.25 12.91
CA LEU A 105 10.43 -0.13 14.11
C LEU A 105 10.36 1.27 14.72
N TYR A 106 10.32 2.32 13.90
CA TYR A 106 10.07 3.68 14.37
C TYR A 106 8.75 3.80 15.14
N LYS A 107 7.68 3.18 14.63
CA LYS A 107 6.37 3.18 15.30
C LYS A 107 6.41 2.47 16.64
N ILE A 108 7.09 1.33 16.73
CA ILE A 108 7.27 0.59 17.98
C ILE A 108 8.02 1.45 19.00
N GLU A 109 9.15 2.05 18.62
CA GLU A 109 10.00 2.88 19.50
C GLU A 109 9.28 4.16 19.99
N THR A 110 8.40 4.73 19.18
CA THR A 110 7.66 5.97 19.52
C THR A 110 6.29 5.72 20.15
N GLY A 111 5.92 4.46 20.43
CA GLY A 111 4.65 4.10 21.06
C GLY A 111 3.46 4.02 20.10
N GLY A 112 3.68 4.13 18.79
CA GLY A 112 2.69 3.88 17.74
C GLY A 112 1.39 4.70 17.84
N ASN A 113 0.33 4.21 17.16
CA ASN A 113 -0.99 4.84 17.17
C ASN A 113 -2.05 4.02 17.94
N HIS A 114 -1.68 2.82 18.42
CA HIS A 114 -2.62 1.82 18.96
C HIS A 114 -2.41 1.54 20.46
N GLY A 115 -1.47 2.25 21.12
CA GLY A 115 -1.13 2.06 22.53
C GLY A 115 -0.75 0.61 22.83
N ASP A 116 -1.28 0.05 23.91
CA ASP A 116 -1.00 -1.34 24.33
C ASP A 116 -1.77 -2.39 23.49
N THR A 117 -2.63 -1.98 22.55
CA THR A 117 -3.47 -2.91 21.78
C THR A 117 -2.69 -3.59 20.68
N ALA A 118 -1.92 -2.84 19.91
CA ALA A 118 -1.14 -3.35 18.79
C ALA A 118 0.10 -2.47 18.54
N ASP A 119 1.14 -3.07 17.96
CA ASP A 119 2.37 -2.38 17.58
C ASP A 119 2.19 -1.58 16.28
N ILE A 120 1.40 -2.15 15.35
CA ILE A 120 1.18 -1.63 14.00
C ILE A 120 -0.19 -2.09 13.48
N CYS A 121 -0.70 -1.51 12.38
CA CYS A 121 -1.92 -1.97 11.72
C CYS A 121 -1.75 -2.13 10.21
N THR A 122 -2.80 -2.65 9.55
CA THR A 122 -2.86 -2.89 8.10
C THR A 122 -3.55 -1.76 7.32
N ASP A 123 -3.92 -0.66 7.98
CA ASP A 123 -4.60 0.48 7.38
C ASP A 123 -3.58 1.51 6.86
N SER A 124 -3.56 1.74 5.55
CA SER A 124 -2.69 2.72 4.89
C SER A 124 -2.94 4.17 5.31
N THR A 125 -4.09 4.48 5.89
CA THR A 125 -4.40 5.82 6.39
C THR A 125 -3.84 6.07 7.79
N CYS A 126 -3.44 5.01 8.49
CA CYS A 126 -2.91 5.02 9.85
C CYS A 126 -1.44 4.61 9.90
N CYS A 127 -1.11 3.49 9.26
CA CYS A 127 0.22 2.88 9.25
C CYS A 127 0.70 2.61 7.82
N GLN A 128 0.61 1.38 7.35
CA GLN A 128 1.03 0.94 6.01
C GLN A 128 -0.03 0.01 5.43
N ALA A 129 -0.24 0.04 4.10
CA ALA A 129 -1.09 -0.95 3.46
C ALA A 129 -0.49 -2.35 3.65
N TRP A 130 -1.37 -3.33 3.77
CA TRP A 130 -0.99 -4.74 3.92
C TRP A 130 -1.98 -5.64 3.19
N ILE A 131 -1.48 -6.69 2.55
CA ILE A 131 -2.30 -7.69 1.88
C ILE A 131 -1.75 -9.09 2.16
N SER A 132 -2.64 -10.06 2.38
CA SER A 132 -2.26 -11.45 2.56
C SER A 132 -1.62 -12.02 1.29
N GLU A 133 -0.82 -13.07 1.43
CA GLU A 133 -0.24 -13.75 0.27
C GLU A 133 -1.32 -14.32 -0.64
N GLN A 134 -2.34 -14.95 -0.07
CA GLN A 134 -3.46 -15.50 -0.83
C GLN A 134 -4.11 -14.43 -1.71
N SER A 135 -4.46 -13.26 -1.13
CA SER A 135 -5.10 -12.18 -1.91
C SER A 135 -4.18 -11.60 -2.97
N ALA A 136 -2.88 -11.52 -2.70
CA ALA A 136 -1.89 -11.06 -3.67
C ALA A 136 -1.75 -12.05 -4.83
N ARG A 137 -1.67 -13.35 -4.54
CA ARG A 137 -1.60 -14.42 -5.57
C ARG A 137 -2.84 -14.45 -6.47
N GLU A 138 -4.03 -14.24 -5.91
CA GLU A 138 -5.27 -14.13 -6.69
C GLU A 138 -5.20 -12.96 -7.70
N ASN A 139 -4.61 -11.83 -7.31
CA ASN A 139 -4.42 -10.67 -8.18
C ASN A 139 -3.34 -10.89 -9.26
N TRP A 140 -2.31 -11.68 -8.97
CA TRP A 140 -1.16 -11.89 -9.87
C TRP A 140 -1.38 -13.00 -10.91
N GLY A 141 -2.35 -13.91 -10.70
CA GLY A 141 -2.67 -14.99 -11.62
C GLY A 141 -1.44 -15.84 -11.95
N ASP A 142 -1.13 -16.00 -13.22
CA ASP A 142 -0.03 -16.84 -13.71
C ASP A 142 1.38 -16.38 -13.24
N GLN A 143 1.51 -15.16 -12.74
CA GLN A 143 2.77 -14.63 -12.21
C GLN A 143 2.94 -14.84 -10.70
N ALA A 144 1.98 -15.51 -10.03
CA ALA A 144 1.91 -15.58 -8.57
C ALA A 144 3.19 -16.13 -7.93
N ASP A 145 3.73 -17.23 -8.43
CA ASP A 145 4.95 -17.83 -7.86
C ASP A 145 6.17 -16.94 -8.07
N THR A 146 6.35 -16.40 -9.27
CA THR A 146 7.47 -15.49 -9.58
C THR A 146 7.45 -14.24 -8.70
N TYR A 147 6.27 -13.64 -8.51
CA TYR A 147 6.15 -12.42 -7.73
C TYR A 147 6.25 -12.67 -6.22
N ALA A 148 5.74 -13.81 -5.74
CA ALA A 148 5.88 -14.20 -4.34
C ALA A 148 7.35 -14.42 -3.98
N GLU A 149 8.09 -15.20 -4.77
CA GLU A 149 9.53 -15.45 -4.59
C GLU A 149 10.35 -14.15 -4.62
N LYS A 150 10.02 -13.25 -5.55
CA LYS A 150 10.71 -11.97 -5.68
C LYS A 150 10.55 -11.06 -4.45
N ILE A 151 9.34 -10.99 -3.90
CA ILE A 151 9.07 -10.20 -2.68
C ILE A 151 9.71 -10.85 -1.45
N GLU A 152 9.61 -12.17 -1.32
CA GLU A 152 10.28 -12.92 -0.26
C GLU A 152 11.79 -12.68 -0.28
N THR A 153 12.40 -12.78 -1.46
CA THR A 153 13.83 -12.50 -1.67
C THR A 153 14.19 -11.08 -1.27
N ALA A 154 13.39 -10.08 -1.68
CA ALA A 154 13.65 -8.68 -1.35
C ALA A 154 13.64 -8.43 0.18
N VAL A 155 12.70 -9.01 0.90
CA VAL A 155 12.62 -8.90 2.38
C VAL A 155 13.77 -9.65 3.05
N ARG A 156 14.05 -10.89 2.61
CA ARG A 156 15.11 -11.73 3.17
C ARG A 156 16.51 -11.17 2.94
N ASP A 157 16.82 -10.71 1.74
CA ASP A 157 18.14 -10.17 1.39
C ASP A 157 18.46 -8.86 2.12
N THR A 158 17.46 -8.21 2.66
CA THR A 158 17.58 -6.98 3.47
C THR A 158 17.31 -7.23 4.95
N ASP A 159 17.37 -8.48 5.42
CA ASP A 159 17.08 -8.89 6.79
C ASP A 159 17.76 -7.98 7.83
N GLY A 160 16.96 -7.41 8.73
CA GLY A 160 17.41 -6.54 9.81
C GLY A 160 18.01 -5.20 9.40
N GLN A 161 18.05 -4.84 8.09
CA GLN A 161 18.58 -3.56 7.64
C GLN A 161 17.56 -2.44 7.91
N VAL A 162 18.00 -1.40 8.62
CA VAL A 162 17.18 -0.28 9.10
C VAL A 162 17.86 1.05 8.78
N ILE A 163 17.10 2.03 8.37
CA ILE A 163 17.56 3.39 8.08
C ILE A 163 17.61 4.18 9.40
N LEU A 164 18.78 4.67 9.73
CA LEU A 164 19.06 5.31 11.02
C LEU A 164 19.52 6.78 10.84
N TYR A 165 19.02 7.65 11.69
CA TYR A 165 19.53 8.99 11.88
C TYR A 165 19.87 9.19 13.36
N ASP A 166 21.11 9.62 13.66
CA ASP A 166 21.64 9.70 15.02
C ASP A 166 21.46 8.40 15.84
N GLY A 167 21.56 7.24 15.14
CA GLY A 167 21.48 5.91 15.77
C GLY A 167 20.08 5.40 16.09
N ALA A 168 19.03 6.12 15.71
CA ALA A 168 17.62 5.72 15.87
C ALA A 168 16.92 5.51 14.52
N PRO A 169 15.95 4.59 14.45
CA PRO A 169 15.12 4.44 13.25
C PRO A 169 14.43 5.75 12.85
N ILE A 170 14.43 6.08 11.56
CA ILE A 170 13.76 7.27 11.04
C ILE A 170 12.26 7.03 10.80
N LEU A 171 11.49 8.11 10.68
CA LEU A 171 10.14 8.07 10.10
C LEU A 171 10.28 7.87 8.57
N ALA A 172 10.51 6.63 8.14
CA ALA A 172 10.78 6.28 6.76
C ALA A 172 9.49 6.21 5.92
N VAL A 173 8.89 7.38 5.66
CA VAL A 173 7.68 7.49 4.85
C VAL A 173 7.99 7.37 3.37
N PHE A 174 7.01 6.86 2.61
CA PHE A 174 7.11 6.66 1.16
C PHE A 174 5.77 7.00 0.49
N HIS A 175 5.78 7.19 -0.81
CA HIS A 175 4.61 7.53 -1.61
C HIS A 175 4.75 6.96 -3.02
N SER A 176 3.64 6.94 -3.77
CA SER A 176 3.61 6.31 -5.10
C SER A 176 4.53 7.02 -6.09
N SER A 177 4.27 8.30 -6.38
CA SER A 177 5.07 9.10 -7.34
C SER A 177 5.07 10.58 -6.98
N SER A 178 6.21 11.22 -7.12
CA SER A 178 6.40 12.68 -6.99
C SER A 178 6.11 13.39 -8.32
N ALA A 179 6.31 14.69 -8.35
CA ALA A 179 6.26 15.50 -9.57
C ALA A 179 7.65 15.85 -10.09
N GLY A 180 8.60 14.89 -10.02
CA GLY A 180 10.01 15.08 -10.42
C GLY A 180 10.93 15.54 -9.28
N LEU A 181 10.36 16.04 -8.18
CA LEU A 181 11.05 16.43 -6.95
C LEU A 181 10.21 15.96 -5.75
N THR A 182 10.86 15.36 -4.73
CA THR A 182 10.18 15.06 -3.47
C THR A 182 10.03 16.35 -2.64
N ARG A 183 9.28 16.28 -1.54
CA ARG A 183 9.01 17.43 -0.68
C ARG A 183 9.67 17.26 0.68
N ALA A 184 10.17 18.36 1.23
CA ALA A 184 10.61 18.38 2.62
C ALA A 184 9.42 18.21 3.58
N SER A 185 9.63 17.49 4.68
CA SER A 185 8.56 17.22 5.66
C SER A 185 7.92 18.49 6.23
N GLY A 186 8.69 19.57 6.45
CA GLY A 186 8.18 20.85 6.92
C GLY A 186 7.21 21.56 5.98
N GLN A 187 7.31 21.32 4.66
CA GLN A 187 6.37 21.84 3.67
C GLN A 187 5.01 21.14 3.75
N VAL A 188 4.98 19.87 4.15
CA VAL A 188 3.76 19.06 4.17
C VAL A 188 3.16 18.97 5.57
N TRP A 189 3.99 18.73 6.57
CA TRP A 189 3.59 18.54 7.97
C TRP A 189 4.06 19.71 8.88
N LEU A 190 3.94 19.54 10.20
CA LEU A 190 4.37 20.53 11.18
C LEU A 190 5.86 20.40 11.51
N ASN A 191 6.39 19.18 11.47
CA ASN A 191 7.77 18.90 11.87
C ASN A 191 8.67 18.90 10.62
N ASP A 192 9.75 19.66 10.68
CA ASP A 192 10.82 19.64 9.70
C ASP A 192 11.87 18.63 10.17
N LEU A 193 11.89 17.46 9.55
CA LEU A 193 12.79 16.36 9.90
C LEU A 193 14.03 16.41 8.99
N PRO A 194 15.24 16.45 9.57
CA PRO A 194 16.47 16.70 8.80
C PRO A 194 16.78 15.64 7.73
N TYR A 195 16.23 14.43 7.88
CA TYR A 195 16.39 13.32 6.95
C TYR A 195 15.27 13.21 5.89
N LEU A 196 14.23 14.06 5.96
CA LEU A 196 13.12 14.14 5.01
C LEU A 196 13.15 15.48 4.26
N GLN A 197 14.18 15.65 3.42
CA GLN A 197 14.39 16.83 2.59
C GLN A 197 13.91 16.59 1.15
N ALA A 198 13.71 17.66 0.39
CA ALA A 198 13.41 17.57 -1.03
C ALA A 198 14.63 17.06 -1.81
N VAL A 199 14.43 16.05 -2.65
CA VAL A 199 15.45 15.48 -3.54
C VAL A 199 14.84 15.24 -4.92
N ASP A 200 15.67 15.28 -5.96
CA ASP A 200 15.26 14.92 -7.32
C ASP A 200 14.74 13.48 -7.33
N SER A 201 13.72 13.23 -8.15
CA SER A 201 13.14 11.89 -8.28
C SER A 201 12.85 11.60 -9.75
N PRO A 202 13.52 10.59 -10.35
CA PRO A 202 13.35 10.26 -11.75
C PRO A 202 12.01 9.56 -11.98
N GLU A 203 10.96 10.33 -12.26
CA GLU A 203 9.61 9.80 -12.46
C GLU A 203 9.42 9.41 -13.93
N PRO A 204 9.16 8.14 -14.27
CA PRO A 204 8.89 7.71 -15.64
C PRO A 204 7.43 8.03 -16.02
N GLU A 205 7.14 9.28 -16.30
CA GLU A 205 5.78 9.86 -16.47
C GLU A 205 4.86 8.99 -17.33
N ASP A 206 5.37 8.51 -18.50
CA ASP A 206 4.60 7.68 -19.42
C ASP A 206 4.30 6.25 -18.89
N ALA A 207 5.07 5.79 -17.91
CA ALA A 207 4.92 4.46 -17.31
C ALA A 207 4.09 4.47 -16.01
N ILE A 208 3.80 5.65 -15.46
CA ILE A 208 3.03 5.79 -14.22
C ILE A 208 1.53 5.92 -14.54
N PRO A 209 0.69 4.96 -14.12
CA PRO A 209 -0.75 5.05 -14.36
C PRO A 209 -1.37 6.30 -13.75
N ASN A 210 -2.02 7.11 -14.57
CA ASN A 210 -2.66 8.37 -14.16
C ASN A 210 -1.67 9.34 -13.46
N TYR A 211 -0.42 9.41 -13.95
CA TYR A 211 0.57 10.39 -13.46
C TYR A 211 0.02 11.81 -13.55
N TYR A 212 -0.55 12.15 -14.70
CA TYR A 212 -1.39 13.32 -14.88
C TYR A 212 -2.84 12.89 -14.71
N SER A 213 -3.54 13.53 -13.80
CA SER A 213 -4.95 13.24 -13.52
C SER A 213 -5.77 14.52 -13.45
N ARG A 214 -7.06 14.41 -13.72
CA ARG A 214 -8.01 15.52 -13.74
C ARG A 214 -9.13 15.24 -12.76
N ALA A 215 -9.47 16.25 -11.93
CA ALA A 215 -10.61 16.20 -11.02
C ALA A 215 -11.50 17.43 -11.26
N GLU A 216 -12.80 17.21 -11.32
CA GLU A 216 -13.79 18.26 -11.59
C GLU A 216 -14.75 18.38 -10.41
N PHE A 217 -15.08 19.60 -10.05
CA PHE A 217 -16.06 19.91 -9.02
C PHE A 217 -17.01 21.01 -9.50
N THR A 218 -18.28 20.78 -9.43
CA THR A 218 -19.25 21.87 -9.54
C THR A 218 -19.03 22.87 -8.40
N ALA A 219 -19.43 24.11 -8.59
CA ALA A 219 -19.35 25.14 -7.55
C ALA A 219 -19.97 24.67 -6.23
N GLU A 220 -21.09 23.95 -6.29
CA GLU A 220 -21.78 23.43 -5.11
C GLU A 220 -21.00 22.34 -4.40
N GLU A 221 -20.42 21.39 -5.14
CA GLU A 221 -19.59 20.32 -4.58
C GLU A 221 -18.31 20.87 -3.94
N PHE A 222 -17.60 21.77 -4.63
CA PHE A 222 -16.43 22.44 -4.10
C PHE A 222 -16.74 23.19 -2.81
N LYS A 223 -17.78 24.04 -2.85
CA LYS A 223 -18.24 24.79 -1.69
C LYS A 223 -18.62 23.88 -0.52
N SER A 224 -19.36 22.81 -0.78
CA SER A 224 -19.76 21.83 0.24
C SER A 224 -18.55 21.19 0.92
N ARG A 225 -17.54 20.74 0.16
CA ARG A 225 -16.32 20.11 0.70
C ARG A 225 -15.48 21.09 1.51
N VAL A 226 -15.26 22.29 0.99
CA VAL A 226 -14.46 23.31 1.68
C VAL A 226 -15.15 23.77 2.96
N MET A 227 -16.46 24.09 2.92
CA MET A 227 -17.19 24.56 4.09
C MET A 227 -17.43 23.47 5.15
N GLN A 228 -17.37 22.20 4.79
CA GLN A 228 -17.37 21.11 5.76
C GLN A 228 -16.11 21.14 6.64
N ALA A 229 -14.95 21.49 6.06
CA ALA A 229 -13.69 21.60 6.78
C ALA A 229 -13.47 22.98 7.40
N TYR A 230 -13.93 24.03 6.72
CA TYR A 230 -13.78 25.45 7.08
C TYR A 230 -15.11 26.19 6.90
N PRO A 231 -16.02 26.14 7.88
CA PRO A 231 -17.35 26.76 7.80
C PRO A 231 -17.32 28.28 7.58
N GLU A 232 -16.21 28.93 7.96
CA GLU A 232 -16.00 30.38 7.83
C GLU A 232 -15.49 30.82 6.45
N ALA A 233 -15.21 29.88 5.52
CA ALA A 233 -14.74 30.25 4.18
C ALA A 233 -15.78 31.01 3.41
N ASP A 234 -15.42 32.20 2.90
CA ASP A 234 -16.29 33.01 2.04
C ASP A 234 -16.18 32.57 0.57
N LEU A 235 -17.10 31.73 0.17
CA LEU A 235 -17.27 31.25 -1.20
C LEU A 235 -18.52 31.87 -1.84
N THR A 236 -18.70 33.18 -1.64
CA THR A 236 -19.69 34.01 -2.33
C THR A 236 -19.07 34.67 -3.56
N GLY A 237 -19.87 35.17 -4.47
CA GLY A 237 -19.42 35.82 -5.71
C GLY A 237 -18.95 34.84 -6.79
N GLU A 238 -18.10 35.34 -7.68
CA GLU A 238 -17.63 34.60 -8.86
C GLU A 238 -16.68 33.44 -8.47
N ILE A 239 -16.94 32.26 -8.99
CA ILE A 239 -16.17 31.02 -8.71
C ILE A 239 -14.68 31.20 -9.01
N SER A 240 -14.31 31.98 -10.02
CA SER A 240 -12.92 32.27 -10.39
C SER A 240 -12.15 33.06 -9.32
N SER A 241 -12.84 33.68 -8.36
CA SER A 241 -12.24 34.42 -7.26
C SER A 241 -12.06 33.61 -5.98
N TRP A 242 -12.55 32.37 -5.93
CA TRP A 242 -12.53 31.54 -4.71
C TRP A 242 -11.17 31.04 -4.31
N ILE A 243 -10.29 30.80 -5.31
CA ILE A 243 -8.94 30.27 -5.09
C ILE A 243 -7.93 31.32 -5.55
N GLN A 244 -7.02 31.71 -4.65
CA GLN A 244 -6.09 32.82 -4.89
C GLN A 244 -4.72 32.54 -4.24
N ASN A 245 -3.71 33.33 -4.64
CA ASN A 245 -2.40 33.41 -4.01
C ASN A 245 -1.72 32.05 -3.80
N PRO A 246 -1.55 31.19 -4.83
CA PRO A 246 -0.78 29.97 -4.69
C PRO A 246 0.69 30.29 -4.46
N VAL A 247 1.32 29.58 -3.52
CA VAL A 247 2.75 29.50 -3.34
C VAL A 247 3.12 28.04 -3.62
N THR A 248 4.05 27.83 -4.56
CA THR A 248 4.47 26.51 -4.99
C THR A 248 5.95 26.28 -4.72
N ASP A 249 6.34 25.04 -4.53
CA ASP A 249 7.75 24.62 -4.56
C ASP A 249 8.29 24.52 -6.01
N GLU A 250 9.55 24.11 -6.16
CA GLU A 250 10.23 24.05 -7.46
C GLU A 250 9.61 23.01 -8.40
N ALA A 251 8.96 21.97 -7.87
CA ALA A 251 8.23 20.97 -8.66
C ALA A 251 6.77 21.34 -8.96
N GLY A 252 6.32 22.54 -8.55
CA GLY A 252 4.94 22.99 -8.73
C GLY A 252 3.95 22.46 -7.70
N SER A 253 4.40 21.76 -6.65
CA SER A 253 3.49 21.37 -5.58
C SER A 253 3.08 22.59 -4.75
N VAL A 254 1.80 22.70 -4.47
CA VAL A 254 1.25 23.82 -3.71
C VAL A 254 1.68 23.69 -2.23
N GLU A 255 2.44 24.65 -1.76
CA GLU A 255 2.77 24.81 -0.34
C GLU A 255 1.62 25.44 0.41
N THR A 256 1.14 26.59 -0.07
CA THR A 256 -0.03 27.28 0.48
C THR A 256 -0.90 27.88 -0.63
N VAL A 257 -2.18 28.02 -0.35
CA VAL A 257 -3.16 28.65 -1.24
C VAL A 257 -4.27 29.26 -0.39
N THR A 258 -4.85 30.36 -0.85
CA THR A 258 -5.99 31.00 -0.18
C THR A 258 -7.29 30.54 -0.84
N ILE A 259 -8.21 29.95 -0.07
CA ILE A 259 -9.54 29.53 -0.53
C ILE A 259 -10.59 30.19 0.36
N GLY A 260 -11.49 30.98 -0.25
CA GLY A 260 -12.54 31.70 0.49
C GLY A 260 -11.99 32.59 1.62
N GLY A 261 -10.82 33.23 1.39
CA GLY A 261 -10.16 34.08 2.38
C GLY A 261 -9.31 33.33 3.41
N ILE A 262 -9.30 31.99 3.40
CA ILE A 262 -8.54 31.16 4.35
C ILE A 262 -7.29 30.63 3.66
N THR A 263 -6.12 30.90 4.23
CA THR A 263 -4.85 30.33 3.75
C THR A 263 -4.67 28.93 4.35
N MET A 264 -4.48 27.94 3.49
CA MET A 264 -4.27 26.52 3.87
C MET A 264 -3.12 25.88 3.09
N LYS A 265 -2.56 24.83 3.63
CA LYS A 265 -1.53 24.03 2.92
C LYS A 265 -2.14 23.28 1.74
N GLY A 266 -1.38 23.09 0.65
CA GLY A 266 -1.79 22.25 -0.48
C GLY A 266 -2.15 20.81 -0.07
N SER A 267 -1.49 20.26 0.97
CA SER A 267 -1.83 18.96 1.55
C SER A 267 -3.24 18.93 2.18
N GLN A 268 -3.71 20.05 2.76
CA GLN A 268 -5.07 20.16 3.28
C GLN A 268 -6.09 20.23 2.12
N VAL A 269 -5.78 20.99 1.06
CA VAL A 269 -6.61 21.02 -0.16
C VAL A 269 -6.73 19.63 -0.78
N ARG A 270 -5.57 18.91 -0.90
CA ARG A 270 -5.55 17.52 -1.35
C ARG A 270 -6.54 16.66 -0.57
N THR A 271 -6.52 16.75 0.75
CA THR A 271 -7.39 15.95 1.63
C THR A 271 -8.87 16.34 1.47
N ILE A 272 -9.20 17.62 1.47
CA ILE A 272 -10.57 18.13 1.36
C ILE A 272 -11.21 17.74 0.02
N LEU A 273 -10.46 17.88 -1.06
CA LEU A 273 -10.95 17.59 -2.40
C LEU A 273 -10.76 16.13 -2.82
N GLY A 274 -9.93 15.35 -2.12
CA GLY A 274 -9.57 13.98 -2.50
C GLY A 274 -8.66 13.93 -3.72
N LEU A 275 -7.77 14.92 -3.88
CA LEU A 275 -6.81 14.94 -4.98
C LEU A 275 -5.70 13.90 -4.77
N ARG A 276 -5.10 13.44 -5.86
CA ARG A 276 -4.03 12.43 -5.81
C ARG A 276 -2.75 12.95 -5.15
N SER A 277 -2.41 14.21 -5.38
CA SER A 277 -1.24 14.88 -4.78
C SER A 277 -1.54 16.33 -4.44
N ALA A 278 -0.57 17.04 -3.87
CA ALA A 278 -0.60 18.48 -3.68
C ALA A 278 0.05 19.25 -4.85
N CYS A 279 0.58 18.58 -5.87
CA CYS A 279 1.03 19.20 -7.10
C CYS A 279 -0.18 19.32 -8.03
N PHE A 280 -0.84 20.49 -7.99
CA PHE A 280 -2.03 20.75 -8.77
C PHE A 280 -2.08 22.19 -9.27
N GLU A 281 -2.64 22.34 -10.46
CA GLU A 281 -3.12 23.59 -11.02
C GLU A 281 -4.64 23.53 -11.17
N TRP A 282 -5.30 24.66 -11.37
CA TRP A 282 -6.75 24.69 -11.57
C TRP A 282 -7.17 25.75 -12.58
N GLU A 283 -8.28 25.49 -13.20
CA GLU A 283 -8.99 26.47 -14.02
C GLU A 283 -10.48 26.44 -13.71
N THR A 284 -11.19 27.47 -14.19
CA THR A 284 -12.65 27.59 -14.03
C THR A 284 -13.31 27.56 -15.40
N GLU A 285 -14.24 26.63 -15.61
CA GLU A 285 -15.04 26.54 -16.81
C GLU A 285 -16.54 26.64 -16.44
N GLY A 286 -17.17 27.77 -16.76
CA GLY A 286 -18.54 28.03 -16.36
C GLY A 286 -18.73 27.96 -14.84
N ASN A 287 -19.46 26.97 -14.37
CA ASN A 287 -19.73 26.74 -12.94
C ASN A 287 -18.96 25.55 -12.38
N THR A 288 -17.82 25.21 -12.99
CA THR A 288 -16.99 24.04 -12.64
C THR A 288 -15.55 24.49 -12.37
N LEU A 289 -14.94 23.96 -11.31
CA LEU A 289 -13.52 24.03 -11.03
C LEU A 289 -12.89 22.73 -11.52
N ILE A 290 -11.84 22.84 -12.33
CA ILE A 290 -11.10 21.72 -12.90
C ILE A 290 -9.68 21.76 -12.34
N PHE A 291 -9.28 20.67 -11.69
CA PHE A 291 -7.92 20.50 -11.15
C PHE A 291 -7.13 19.54 -12.03
N TYR A 292 -5.95 19.94 -12.42
CA TYR A 292 -4.93 19.11 -13.08
C TYR A 292 -3.89 18.75 -12.04
N VAL A 293 -3.69 17.47 -11.81
CA VAL A 293 -2.89 16.97 -10.69
C VAL A 293 -1.78 16.07 -11.19
N THR A 294 -0.54 16.31 -10.76
CA THR A 294 0.64 15.52 -11.11
C THR A 294 1.09 14.66 -9.94
N GLY A 295 1.40 13.38 -10.20
CA GLY A 295 1.89 12.43 -9.19
C GLY A 295 0.81 11.88 -8.26
N TYR A 296 1.24 11.07 -7.27
CA TYR A 296 0.33 10.42 -6.32
C TYR A 296 0.98 10.22 -4.96
N GLY A 297 0.41 10.80 -3.93
CA GLY A 297 0.82 10.67 -2.55
C GLY A 297 1.10 12.02 -1.87
N HIS A 298 1.80 11.98 -0.74
CA HIS A 298 2.17 13.17 0.02
C HIS A 298 3.46 13.83 -0.48
N GLY A 299 4.25 13.12 -1.29
CA GLY A 299 5.47 13.62 -1.91
C GLY A 299 6.71 13.61 -1.00
N VAL A 300 6.66 13.11 0.23
CA VAL A 300 7.80 13.13 1.19
C VAL A 300 8.48 11.78 1.23
N GLY A 301 9.82 11.74 1.33
CA GLY A 301 10.61 10.52 1.41
C GLY A 301 10.64 9.74 0.09
N LEU A 302 10.65 8.41 0.14
CA LEU A 302 10.87 7.55 -1.02
C LEU A 302 9.68 7.58 -1.99
N SER A 303 9.94 7.93 -3.26
CA SER A 303 9.01 7.71 -4.38
C SER A 303 9.15 6.28 -4.89
N GLN A 304 8.04 5.52 -4.91
CA GLN A 304 8.06 4.12 -5.32
C GLN A 304 8.39 3.97 -6.81
N TYR A 305 7.80 4.79 -7.68
CA TYR A 305 8.11 4.78 -9.12
C TYR A 305 9.51 5.35 -9.41
N GLY A 306 9.92 6.40 -8.70
CA GLY A 306 11.28 6.95 -8.81
C GLY A 306 12.33 5.93 -8.36
N ALA A 307 12.12 5.22 -7.25
CA ALA A 307 12.98 4.13 -6.80
C ALA A 307 13.10 3.01 -7.85
N ASN A 308 12.00 2.66 -8.51
CA ASN A 308 12.02 1.67 -9.59
C ASN A 308 12.80 2.16 -10.82
N GLU A 309 12.73 3.45 -11.16
CA GLU A 309 13.52 3.99 -12.25
C GLU A 309 15.00 4.01 -11.92
N MET A 310 15.39 4.47 -10.72
CA MET A 310 16.78 4.38 -10.25
C MET A 310 17.32 2.94 -10.31
N ALA A 311 16.52 1.95 -9.89
CA ALA A 311 16.90 0.54 -9.97
C ALA A 311 17.07 0.05 -11.42
N LYS A 312 16.26 0.51 -12.38
CA LYS A 312 16.45 0.24 -13.82
C LYS A 312 17.73 0.86 -14.36
N GLU A 313 18.14 2.00 -13.84
CA GLU A 313 19.38 2.68 -14.18
C GLU A 313 20.62 2.06 -13.50
N GLY A 314 20.42 1.07 -12.63
CA GLY A 314 21.48 0.26 -12.02
C GLY A 314 21.79 0.62 -10.57
N ALA A 315 21.02 1.51 -9.94
CA ALA A 315 21.18 1.79 -8.51
C ALA A 315 20.78 0.56 -7.68
N ASP A 316 21.56 0.25 -6.66
CA ASP A 316 21.19 -0.73 -5.65
C ASP A 316 20.24 -0.14 -4.59
N TRP A 317 19.64 -1.01 -3.77
CA TRP A 317 18.68 -0.60 -2.76
C TRP A 317 19.27 0.38 -1.73
N LEU A 318 20.58 0.27 -1.41
CA LEU A 318 21.25 1.16 -0.47
C LEU A 318 21.42 2.57 -1.06
N GLU A 319 21.81 2.66 -2.34
CA GLU A 319 21.87 3.92 -3.08
C GLU A 319 20.49 4.57 -3.15
N ILE A 320 19.43 3.79 -3.41
CA ILE A 320 18.06 4.28 -3.46
C ILE A 320 17.63 4.86 -2.11
N VAL A 321 17.76 4.12 -1.00
CA VAL A 321 17.30 4.63 0.31
C VAL A 321 18.12 5.83 0.79
N THR A 322 19.43 5.86 0.53
CA THR A 322 20.28 7.00 0.92
C THR A 322 20.09 8.23 0.04
N HIS A 323 19.56 8.06 -1.16
CA HIS A 323 19.11 9.16 -2.02
C HIS A 323 17.86 9.84 -1.44
N TYR A 324 16.83 9.06 -1.10
CA TYR A 324 15.55 9.62 -0.62
C TYR A 324 15.55 10.06 0.85
N TYR A 325 16.44 9.53 1.67
CA TYR A 325 16.58 9.90 3.08
C TYR A 325 17.98 10.48 3.33
N THR A 326 18.04 11.77 3.57
CA THR A 326 19.29 12.54 3.64
C THR A 326 20.05 12.35 4.94
N GLY A 327 21.38 12.18 4.87
CA GLY A 327 22.24 12.15 6.06
C GLY A 327 22.05 10.94 6.98
N VAL A 328 21.46 9.87 6.43
CA VAL A 328 21.19 8.62 7.15
C VAL A 328 22.34 7.63 7.02
N THR A 329 22.32 6.64 7.90
CA THR A 329 23.11 5.39 7.79
C THR A 329 22.15 4.21 7.73
N VAL A 330 22.61 3.09 7.16
CA VAL A 330 21.80 1.85 7.12
C VAL A 330 22.60 0.72 7.77
N GLY A 331 21.93 -0.04 8.61
CA GLY A 331 22.55 -1.17 9.29
C GLY A 331 21.58 -1.93 10.18
N PRO A 332 22.03 -3.03 10.79
CA PRO A 332 21.20 -3.82 11.68
C PRO A 332 20.78 -3.02 12.92
N TYR A 333 19.53 -3.21 13.31
CA TYR A 333 18.96 -2.55 14.49
C TYR A 333 18.03 -3.50 15.25
N THR A 334 18.13 -3.49 16.56
CA THR A 334 17.23 -4.24 17.43
C THR A 334 16.52 -3.22 18.35
N PRO A 335 15.16 -3.18 18.32
CA PRO A 335 14.39 -2.29 19.19
C PRO A 335 14.74 -2.46 20.66
N ALA A 336 14.82 -1.35 21.42
CA ALA A 336 15.13 -1.38 22.84
C ALA A 336 14.13 -2.25 23.64
N ALA A 337 12.85 -2.24 23.24
CA ALA A 337 11.79 -3.06 23.84
C ALA A 337 11.99 -4.58 23.64
N LEU A 338 12.83 -5.00 22.69
CA LEU A 338 13.09 -6.41 22.35
C LEU A 338 14.51 -6.85 22.74
N GLN A 339 15.34 -5.93 23.28
CA GLN A 339 16.63 -6.30 23.85
C GLN A 339 16.38 -7.05 25.16
N ALA A 340 16.79 -8.32 25.23
CA ALA A 340 16.69 -9.11 26.45
C ALA A 340 17.39 -8.40 27.62
N PRO A 341 16.82 -8.43 28.85
CA PRO A 341 17.40 -7.81 30.01
C PRO A 341 18.73 -8.43 30.42
#